data_8a533031e5065a9cefcb371f677d4475
#
_entry.id   8a533031e5065a9cefcb371f677d4475
#
_cell.length_a   1.000
_cell.length_b   1.000
_cell.length_c   1.000
_cell.angle_alpha   90.00
_cell.angle_beta   90.00
_cell.angle_gamma   90.00
#
_symmetry.space_group_name_H-M   'P 1'
#
loop_
_entity.id
_entity.type
_entity.pdbx_description
1 polymer ?
#
loop_
_entity_poly.entity_id
_entity_poly.type
_entity_poly.pdbx_seq_one_letter_code
_entity_poly.pdbx_strand_id
1 'polypeptide(L)'
;MSLYSALFRSIIRTLELIPYTVLFKIGKLVSYFLYVLPNKHKKISNANLKQVFPGLKETELKKLLKLSLFHSLMNLLESGLVWGNKIYMKKIDFIEIENIEALDNSLNSNKGVLLFTPHLGNIEILINFLGSKFDCTIPYTPPKNKSLESIVTKSRNNAGVNMVNTDSKGIKEILLRLKDKKIVAIASDQVPKTGAGVYSKFFGNEIYSMSLLPKLQKNTGCIVHLMYCKRKKNGEGFVICFDDPIDLSGDIQKGVDNMNNEFEKCIMKVPEQYSWEYKKFKKTKLKSIYN
;
A
#
# COMPACT_ATOMS: atom_id res chain seq x y z
N MET A 1 -24.59 -16.18 9.54
CA MET A 1 -23.51 -15.93 8.57
C MET A 1 -24.16 -15.48 7.28
N SER A 2 -23.82 -14.29 6.73
CA SER A 2 -24.48 -13.84 5.50
C SER A 2 -24.05 -14.69 4.29
N LEU A 3 -24.96 -14.89 3.31
CA LEU A 3 -24.69 -15.61 2.07
C LEU A 3 -23.42 -15.08 1.37
N TYR A 4 -23.23 -13.77 1.41
CA TYR A 4 -22.03 -13.10 0.88
C TYR A 4 -20.72 -13.54 1.55
N SER A 5 -20.73 -13.74 2.88
CA SER A 5 -19.52 -14.19 3.58
C SER A 5 -19.21 -15.66 3.26
N ALA A 6 -20.22 -16.49 3.06
CA ALA A 6 -20.04 -17.89 2.65
C ALA A 6 -19.48 -17.97 1.23
N LEU A 7 -20.06 -17.22 0.28
CA LEU A 7 -19.60 -17.13 -1.10
C LEU A 7 -18.16 -16.64 -1.18
N PHE A 8 -17.82 -15.55 -0.48
CA PHE A 8 -16.46 -14.97 -0.48
C PHE A 8 -15.42 -15.95 0.07
N ARG A 9 -15.74 -16.66 1.19
CA ARG A 9 -14.86 -17.71 1.72
C ARG A 9 -14.72 -18.88 0.77
N SER A 10 -15.78 -19.25 0.05
CA SER A 10 -15.73 -20.32 -0.96
C SER A 10 -14.80 -19.94 -2.11
N ILE A 11 -14.89 -18.69 -2.60
CA ILE A 11 -13.98 -18.19 -3.63
C ILE A 11 -12.52 -18.23 -3.14
N ILE A 12 -12.25 -17.74 -1.93
CA ILE A 12 -10.89 -17.78 -1.37
C ILE A 12 -10.38 -19.23 -1.30
N ARG A 13 -11.17 -20.17 -0.77
CA ARG A 13 -10.80 -21.59 -0.69
C ARG A 13 -10.50 -22.19 -2.06
N THR A 14 -11.28 -21.83 -3.06
CA THR A 14 -11.02 -22.28 -4.44
C THR A 14 -9.70 -21.70 -4.97
N LEU A 15 -9.45 -20.42 -4.73
CA LEU A 15 -8.17 -19.78 -5.12
C LEU A 15 -6.97 -20.44 -4.43
N GLU A 16 -7.10 -20.88 -3.18
CA GLU A 16 -6.05 -21.56 -2.42
C GLU A 16 -5.62 -22.91 -3.03
N LEU A 17 -6.51 -23.57 -3.76
CA LEU A 17 -6.21 -24.83 -4.46
C LEU A 17 -5.39 -24.63 -5.73
N ILE A 18 -5.36 -23.39 -6.26
CA ILE A 18 -4.67 -23.06 -7.50
C ILE A 18 -3.20 -22.75 -7.20
N PRO A 19 -2.22 -23.43 -7.84
CA PRO A 19 -0.82 -23.04 -7.73
C PRO A 19 -0.62 -21.57 -8.14
N TYR A 20 0.23 -20.83 -7.43
CA TYR A 20 0.40 -19.39 -7.65
C TYR A 20 0.82 -19.06 -9.09
N THR A 21 1.69 -19.87 -9.70
CA THR A 21 2.10 -19.71 -11.10
C THR A 21 0.93 -19.84 -12.09
N VAL A 22 -0.05 -20.71 -11.79
CA VAL A 22 -1.28 -20.87 -12.59
C VAL A 22 -2.20 -19.66 -12.36
N LEU A 23 -2.37 -19.24 -11.09
CA LEU A 23 -3.14 -18.05 -10.74
C LEU A 23 -2.59 -16.80 -11.44
N PHE A 24 -1.27 -16.66 -11.51
CA PHE A 24 -0.60 -15.58 -12.21
C PHE A 24 -0.92 -15.58 -13.73
N LYS A 25 -0.94 -16.75 -14.38
CA LYS A 25 -1.33 -16.90 -15.80
C LYS A 25 -2.81 -16.56 -15.99
N ILE A 26 -3.70 -17.04 -15.13
CA ILE A 26 -5.13 -16.71 -15.14
C ILE A 26 -5.30 -15.19 -14.96
N GLY A 27 -4.57 -14.58 -14.03
CA GLY A 27 -4.58 -13.14 -13.81
C GLY A 27 -4.21 -12.35 -15.08
N LYS A 28 -3.19 -12.80 -15.84
CA LYS A 28 -2.84 -12.20 -17.15
C LYS A 28 -4.00 -12.27 -18.13
N LEU A 29 -4.66 -13.40 -18.24
CA LEU A 29 -5.80 -13.58 -19.14
C LEU A 29 -6.98 -12.70 -18.75
N VAL A 30 -7.37 -12.71 -17.46
CA VAL A 30 -8.51 -11.92 -16.96
C VAL A 30 -8.22 -10.42 -17.08
N SER A 31 -6.98 -9.97 -16.80
CA SER A 31 -6.61 -8.56 -16.95
C SER A 31 -6.66 -8.06 -18.39
N TYR A 32 -6.49 -8.93 -19.37
CA TYR A 32 -6.70 -8.59 -20.79
C TYR A 32 -8.16 -8.16 -21.03
N PHE A 33 -9.14 -8.87 -20.48
CA PHE A 33 -10.54 -8.47 -20.58
C PHE A 33 -10.81 -7.16 -19.84
N LEU A 34 -10.21 -6.93 -18.66
CA LEU A 34 -10.28 -5.65 -17.97
C LEU A 34 -9.68 -4.50 -18.81
N TYR A 35 -8.67 -4.78 -19.60
CA TYR A 35 -8.09 -3.79 -20.50
C TYR A 35 -8.97 -3.53 -21.73
N VAL A 36 -9.59 -4.56 -22.34
CA VAL A 36 -10.44 -4.40 -23.54
C VAL A 36 -11.78 -3.76 -23.19
N LEU A 37 -12.44 -4.26 -22.15
CA LEU A 37 -13.77 -3.78 -21.77
C LEU A 37 -13.72 -2.42 -21.08
N PRO A 38 -14.73 -1.55 -21.32
CA PRO A 38 -14.85 -0.28 -20.61
C PRO A 38 -15.19 -0.52 -19.14
N ASN A 39 -14.38 0.03 -18.24
CA ASN A 39 -14.62 -0.03 -16.80
C ASN A 39 -14.02 1.18 -16.08
N LYS A 40 -14.49 1.41 -14.85
CA LYS A 40 -14.10 2.55 -14.03
C LYS A 40 -12.60 2.53 -13.66
N HIS A 41 -12.05 1.37 -13.33
CA HIS A 41 -10.63 1.24 -12.95
C HIS A 41 -9.72 1.64 -14.10
N LYS A 42 -9.98 1.13 -15.30
CA LYS A 42 -9.26 1.51 -16.52
C LYS A 42 -9.34 3.02 -16.80
N LYS A 43 -10.56 3.63 -16.68
CA LYS A 43 -10.73 5.08 -16.89
C LYS A 43 -9.88 5.89 -15.93
N ILE A 44 -9.89 5.56 -14.63
CA ILE A 44 -9.15 6.28 -13.59
C ILE A 44 -7.63 6.06 -13.78
N SER A 45 -7.18 4.81 -13.96
CA SER A 45 -5.76 4.50 -14.17
C SER A 45 -5.20 5.23 -15.38
N ASN A 46 -5.94 5.25 -16.49
CA ASN A 46 -5.52 5.97 -17.70
C ASN A 46 -5.39 7.48 -17.47
N ALA A 47 -6.34 8.09 -16.74
CA ALA A 47 -6.27 9.51 -16.40
C ALA A 47 -5.05 9.83 -15.52
N ASN A 48 -4.80 9.02 -14.49
CA ASN A 48 -3.64 9.18 -13.62
C ASN A 48 -2.31 9.01 -14.37
N LEU A 49 -2.20 7.97 -15.20
CA LEU A 49 -0.99 7.70 -15.98
C LEU A 49 -0.69 8.82 -16.98
N LYS A 50 -1.70 9.35 -17.68
CA LYS A 50 -1.55 10.52 -18.56
C LYS A 50 -1.10 11.76 -17.81
N GLN A 51 -1.61 11.97 -16.59
CA GLN A 51 -1.25 13.11 -15.76
C GLN A 51 0.20 13.02 -15.25
N VAL A 52 0.65 11.83 -14.89
CA VAL A 52 1.98 11.59 -14.32
C VAL A 52 3.06 11.47 -15.39
N PHE A 53 2.73 10.89 -16.53
CA PHE A 53 3.67 10.61 -17.61
C PHE A 53 3.28 11.29 -18.94
N PRO A 54 3.18 12.64 -18.98
CA PRO A 54 2.71 13.35 -20.18
C PRO A 54 3.65 13.19 -21.39
N GLY A 55 4.92 12.85 -21.16
CA GLY A 55 5.92 12.65 -22.21
C GLY A 55 5.96 11.22 -22.80
N LEU A 56 5.21 10.25 -22.24
CA LEU A 56 5.18 8.90 -22.78
C LEU A 56 4.43 8.84 -24.14
N LYS A 57 4.97 8.06 -25.07
CA LYS A 57 4.27 7.74 -26.31
C LYS A 57 2.98 6.95 -25.99
N GLU A 58 1.96 7.11 -26.82
CA GLU A 58 0.67 6.44 -26.63
C GLU A 58 0.80 4.91 -26.54
N THR A 59 1.75 4.31 -27.26
CA THR A 59 2.05 2.88 -27.20
C THR A 59 2.62 2.44 -25.86
N GLU A 60 3.51 3.24 -25.26
CA GLU A 60 4.12 2.99 -23.95
C GLU A 60 3.09 3.17 -22.85
N LEU A 61 2.27 4.21 -22.95
CA LEU A 61 1.17 4.48 -22.02
C LEU A 61 0.16 3.32 -21.99
N LYS A 62 -0.25 2.82 -23.17
CA LYS A 62 -1.13 1.65 -23.28
C LYS A 62 -0.51 0.39 -22.68
N LYS A 63 0.79 0.17 -22.89
CA LYS A 63 1.52 -0.94 -22.28
C LYS A 63 1.53 -0.83 -20.75
N LEU A 64 1.84 0.36 -20.23
CA LEU A 64 1.86 0.61 -18.78
C LEU A 64 0.47 0.45 -18.17
N LEU A 65 -0.58 0.97 -18.82
CA LEU A 65 -1.97 0.80 -18.38
C LEU A 65 -2.37 -0.67 -18.31
N LYS A 66 -2.03 -1.46 -19.34
CA LYS A 66 -2.32 -2.90 -19.34
C LYS A 66 -1.64 -3.63 -18.19
N LEU A 67 -0.37 -3.34 -17.94
CA LEU A 67 0.39 -3.91 -16.82
C LEU A 67 -0.19 -3.46 -15.47
N SER A 68 -0.55 -2.19 -15.34
CA SER A 68 -1.16 -1.66 -14.11
C SER A 68 -2.48 -2.38 -13.77
N LEU A 69 -3.37 -2.56 -14.75
CA LEU A 69 -4.61 -3.32 -14.54
C LEU A 69 -4.35 -4.78 -14.14
N PHE A 70 -3.32 -5.39 -14.71
CA PHE A 70 -2.90 -6.73 -14.31
C PHE A 70 -2.42 -6.76 -12.86
N HIS A 71 -1.55 -5.84 -12.45
CA HIS A 71 -1.03 -5.80 -11.08
C HIS A 71 -2.12 -5.44 -10.05
N SER A 72 -3.08 -4.56 -10.40
CA SER A 72 -4.24 -4.29 -9.55
C SER A 72 -5.12 -5.53 -9.34
N LEU A 73 -5.36 -6.31 -10.39
CA LEU A 73 -6.08 -7.58 -10.27
C LEU A 73 -5.30 -8.59 -9.40
N MET A 74 -4.00 -8.71 -9.62
CA MET A 74 -3.16 -9.61 -8.82
C MET A 74 -3.16 -9.21 -7.34
N ASN A 75 -3.11 -7.90 -7.03
CA ASN A 75 -3.22 -7.43 -5.64
C ASN A 75 -4.50 -7.90 -4.98
N LEU A 76 -5.64 -7.86 -5.68
CA LEU A 76 -6.92 -8.35 -5.15
C LEU A 76 -6.90 -9.87 -4.91
N LEU A 77 -6.42 -10.64 -5.88
CA LEU A 77 -6.36 -12.11 -5.79
C LEU A 77 -5.44 -12.55 -4.65
N GLU A 78 -4.25 -11.98 -4.58
CA GLU A 78 -3.26 -12.27 -3.54
C GLU A 78 -3.72 -11.84 -2.16
N SER A 79 -4.34 -10.67 -2.03
CA SER A 79 -4.95 -10.24 -0.76
C SER A 79 -6.00 -11.25 -0.29
N GLY A 80 -6.83 -11.76 -1.21
CA GLY A 80 -7.77 -12.85 -0.92
C GLY A 80 -7.08 -14.09 -0.37
N LEU A 81 -5.95 -14.50 -0.96
CA LEU A 81 -5.15 -15.63 -0.48
C LEU A 81 -4.54 -15.38 0.90
N VAL A 82 -4.00 -14.17 1.12
CA VAL A 82 -3.47 -13.76 2.44
C VAL A 82 -4.57 -13.78 3.51
N TRP A 83 -5.78 -13.31 3.20
CA TRP A 83 -6.90 -13.32 4.15
C TRP A 83 -7.48 -14.71 4.41
N GLY A 84 -7.27 -15.65 3.51
CA GLY A 84 -7.89 -16.99 3.56
C GLY A 84 -7.19 -17.99 4.44
N ASN A 85 -5.85 -18.13 4.34
CA ASN A 85 -5.19 -19.27 4.95
C ASN A 85 -3.74 -19.03 5.41
N LYS A 86 -3.43 -19.46 6.65
CA LYS A 86 -2.07 -19.53 7.18
C LYS A 86 -1.11 -20.43 6.36
N ILE A 87 -1.65 -21.44 5.63
CA ILE A 87 -0.83 -22.39 4.86
C ILE A 87 -0.20 -21.72 3.65
N TYR A 88 -0.93 -20.83 2.98
CA TYR A 88 -0.39 -20.07 1.85
C TYR A 88 0.77 -19.17 2.30
N MET A 89 0.66 -18.57 3.47
CA MET A 89 1.71 -17.73 4.05
C MET A 89 2.99 -18.53 4.40
N LYS A 90 2.85 -19.82 4.73
CA LYS A 90 4.01 -20.71 4.93
C LYS A 90 4.66 -21.15 3.60
N LYS A 91 3.93 -21.09 2.49
CA LYS A 91 4.45 -21.32 1.13
C LYS A 91 5.08 -20.07 0.51
N ILE A 92 5.05 -18.91 1.17
CA ILE A 92 5.80 -17.73 0.79
C ILE A 92 7.27 -17.90 1.25
N ASP A 93 7.92 -18.98 0.81
CA ASP A 93 9.39 -19.05 0.71
C ASP A 93 9.91 -18.11 -0.41
N PHE A 94 9.03 -17.26 -0.94
CA PHE A 94 9.27 -16.35 -2.06
C PHE A 94 9.47 -14.89 -1.63
N ILE A 95 9.59 -14.59 -0.33
CA ILE A 95 9.84 -13.23 0.12
C ILE A 95 11.33 -13.01 0.26
N GLU A 96 11.88 -12.19 -0.62
CA GLU A 96 13.19 -11.57 -0.43
C GLU A 96 13.02 -10.25 0.32
N ILE A 97 14.04 -9.90 1.09
CA ILE A 97 14.04 -8.64 1.84
C ILE A 97 15.29 -7.86 1.43
N GLU A 98 15.09 -6.64 0.96
CA GLU A 98 16.15 -5.71 0.60
C GLU A 98 16.34 -4.69 1.73
N ASN A 99 17.58 -4.45 2.14
CA ASN A 99 18.03 -3.44 3.11
C ASN A 99 17.36 -3.56 4.50
N ILE A 100 17.21 -4.80 5.00
CA ILE A 100 16.67 -5.04 6.35
C ILE A 100 17.59 -4.47 7.44
N GLU A 101 18.90 -4.39 7.19
CA GLU A 101 19.89 -3.88 8.12
C GLU A 101 19.62 -2.42 8.49
N ALA A 102 19.10 -1.59 7.58
CA ALA A 102 18.71 -0.21 7.88
C ALA A 102 17.58 -0.15 8.92
N LEU A 103 16.59 -1.07 8.81
CA LEU A 103 15.54 -1.21 9.80
C LEU A 103 16.07 -1.73 11.14
N ASP A 104 16.90 -2.78 11.12
CA ASP A 104 17.48 -3.38 12.34
C ASP A 104 18.33 -2.37 13.12
N ASN A 105 19.14 -1.57 12.43
CA ASN A 105 19.91 -0.49 13.05
C ASN A 105 19.00 0.53 13.74
N SER A 106 17.87 0.87 13.11
CA SER A 106 16.89 1.79 13.69
C SER A 106 16.16 1.21 14.90
N LEU A 107 15.83 -0.09 14.88
CA LEU A 107 15.23 -0.78 16.02
C LEU A 107 16.17 -0.83 17.24
N ASN A 108 17.47 -0.94 17.00
CA ASN A 108 18.49 -0.93 18.06
C ASN A 108 18.82 0.46 18.60
N SER A 109 18.31 1.54 18.00
CA SER A 109 18.62 2.93 18.36
C SER A 109 17.88 3.48 19.59
N ASN A 110 17.04 2.68 20.24
CA ASN A 110 16.22 3.08 21.38
C ASN A 110 15.17 4.18 21.06
N LYS A 111 14.74 4.27 19.79
CA LYS A 111 13.68 5.18 19.31
C LYS A 111 12.51 4.37 18.73
N GLY A 112 11.33 5.00 18.66
CA GLY A 112 10.21 4.45 17.89
C GLY A 112 10.54 4.45 16.40
N VAL A 113 9.94 3.52 15.65
CA VAL A 113 10.13 3.43 14.21
C VAL A 113 8.80 3.62 13.49
N LEU A 114 8.74 4.60 12.60
CA LEU A 114 7.60 4.88 11.75
C LEU A 114 7.90 4.39 10.34
N LEU A 115 7.22 3.33 9.94
CA LEU A 115 7.27 2.83 8.58
C LEU A 115 6.14 3.45 7.76
N PHE A 116 6.41 3.90 6.55
CA PHE A 116 5.37 4.36 5.66
C PHE A 116 5.48 3.72 4.28
N THR A 117 4.34 3.58 3.61
CA THR A 117 4.27 2.89 2.32
C THR A 117 3.24 3.54 1.41
N PRO A 118 3.46 3.58 0.09
CA PRO A 118 2.40 3.81 -0.88
C PRO A 118 1.63 2.51 -1.13
N HIS A 119 0.44 2.59 -1.75
CA HIS A 119 -0.26 1.42 -2.27
C HIS A 119 0.46 0.90 -3.53
N LEU A 120 1.65 0.35 -3.36
CA LEU A 120 2.52 -0.22 -4.38
C LEU A 120 2.73 -1.71 -4.11
N GLY A 121 2.56 -2.54 -5.13
CA GLY A 121 2.58 -3.99 -4.98
C GLY A 121 1.51 -4.49 -4.01
N ASN A 122 1.81 -5.44 -3.12
CA ASN A 122 0.80 -6.02 -2.23
C ASN A 122 0.99 -5.62 -0.77
N ILE A 123 0.12 -4.74 -0.28
CA ILE A 123 0.13 -4.26 1.11
C ILE A 123 -0.21 -5.37 2.12
N GLU A 124 -1.08 -6.33 1.79
CA GLU A 124 -1.43 -7.40 2.73
C GLU A 124 -0.24 -8.31 3.03
N ILE A 125 0.67 -8.49 2.08
CA ILE A 125 1.94 -9.20 2.30
C ILE A 125 2.84 -8.41 3.26
N LEU A 126 2.94 -7.08 3.08
CA LEU A 126 3.67 -6.22 4.03
C LEU A 126 3.10 -6.31 5.44
N ILE A 127 1.78 -6.18 5.58
CA ILE A 127 1.08 -6.24 6.87
C ILE A 127 1.37 -7.58 7.55
N ASN A 128 1.27 -8.68 6.80
CA ASN A 128 1.52 -10.00 7.33
C ASN A 128 2.98 -10.20 7.76
N PHE A 129 3.92 -9.75 6.95
CA PHE A 129 5.34 -9.76 7.28
C PHE A 129 5.61 -9.00 8.58
N LEU A 130 5.13 -7.75 8.68
CA LEU A 130 5.34 -6.92 9.87
C LEU A 130 4.77 -7.55 11.13
N GLY A 131 3.54 -8.04 11.07
CA GLY A 131 2.90 -8.67 12.23
C GLY A 131 3.55 -9.98 12.65
N SER A 132 4.12 -10.74 11.70
CA SER A 132 4.81 -11.99 11.99
C SER A 132 6.20 -11.81 12.62
N LYS A 133 6.82 -10.65 12.42
CA LYS A 133 8.20 -10.37 12.83
C LYS A 133 8.31 -9.36 13.97
N PHE A 134 7.35 -8.41 14.07
CA PHE A 134 7.48 -7.27 14.95
C PHE A 134 6.19 -6.98 15.72
N ASP A 135 6.30 -6.36 16.90
CA ASP A 135 5.19 -5.72 17.59
C ASP A 135 4.82 -4.42 16.85
N CYS A 136 3.98 -4.55 15.82
CA CYS A 136 3.64 -3.49 14.89
C CYS A 136 2.20 -3.03 15.05
N THR A 137 1.99 -1.71 15.06
CA THR A 137 0.66 -1.07 15.08
C THR A 137 0.36 -0.42 13.74
N ILE A 138 -0.84 -0.66 13.20
CA ILE A 138 -1.27 -0.15 11.90
C ILE A 138 -2.63 0.55 12.03
N PRO A 139 -2.77 1.83 11.59
CA PRO A 139 -4.07 2.47 11.49
C PRO A 139 -4.92 1.79 10.40
N TYR A 140 -6.16 1.54 10.74
CA TYR A 140 -7.09 0.81 9.90
C TYR A 140 -8.44 1.51 9.80
N THR A 141 -8.93 1.70 8.57
CA THR A 141 -10.30 2.11 8.31
C THR A 141 -11.08 0.90 7.82
N PRO A 142 -12.08 0.42 8.58
CA PRO A 142 -12.87 -0.75 8.21
C PRO A 142 -13.55 -0.57 6.85
N PRO A 143 -13.58 -1.60 5.99
CA PRO A 143 -14.38 -1.57 4.78
C PRO A 143 -15.87 -1.51 5.12
N LYS A 144 -16.67 -0.89 4.25
CA LYS A 144 -18.13 -0.77 4.45
C LYS A 144 -18.85 -2.13 4.52
N ASN A 145 -18.31 -3.14 3.87
CA ASN A 145 -18.86 -4.49 3.89
C ASN A 145 -18.40 -5.23 5.14
N LYS A 146 -19.30 -5.43 6.11
CA LYS A 146 -19.04 -6.11 7.39
C LYS A 146 -18.50 -7.54 7.25
N SER A 147 -18.89 -8.26 6.19
CA SER A 147 -18.38 -9.61 5.94
C SER A 147 -16.90 -9.58 5.53
N LEU A 148 -16.52 -8.65 4.67
CA LEU A 148 -15.14 -8.42 4.29
C LEU A 148 -14.30 -7.91 5.48
N GLU A 149 -14.85 -6.96 6.25
CA GLU A 149 -14.22 -6.47 7.47
C GLU A 149 -13.84 -7.59 8.43
N SER A 150 -14.80 -8.49 8.72
CA SER A 150 -14.56 -9.64 9.61
C SER A 150 -13.42 -10.55 9.12
N ILE A 151 -13.32 -10.77 7.81
CA ILE A 151 -12.27 -11.62 7.22
C ILE A 151 -10.92 -10.92 7.32
N VAL A 152 -10.83 -9.66 6.91
CA VAL A 152 -9.60 -8.86 6.94
C VAL A 152 -9.08 -8.70 8.37
N THR A 153 -9.96 -8.32 9.30
CA THR A 153 -9.61 -8.15 10.72
C THR A 153 -9.09 -9.44 11.32
N LYS A 154 -9.76 -10.56 11.07
CA LYS A 154 -9.32 -11.87 11.54
C LYS A 154 -7.95 -12.23 10.98
N SER A 155 -7.71 -12.01 9.69
CA SER A 155 -6.42 -12.31 9.06
C SER A 155 -5.29 -11.49 9.66
N ARG A 156 -5.46 -10.18 9.81
CA ARG A 156 -4.45 -9.28 10.35
C ARG A 156 -4.18 -9.52 11.84
N ASN A 157 -5.22 -9.81 12.64
CA ASN A 157 -5.05 -10.22 14.04
C ASN A 157 -4.25 -11.54 14.15
N ASN A 158 -4.55 -12.51 13.28
CA ASN A 158 -3.81 -13.77 13.22
C ASN A 158 -2.34 -13.58 12.79
N ALA A 159 -2.03 -12.53 12.05
CA ALA A 159 -0.67 -12.14 11.71
C ALA A 159 0.07 -11.45 12.87
N GLY A 160 -0.61 -11.09 13.96
CA GLY A 160 0.01 -10.44 15.12
C GLY A 160 0.03 -8.91 15.05
N VAL A 161 -0.69 -8.30 14.08
CA VAL A 161 -0.74 -6.84 13.96
C VAL A 161 -1.72 -6.24 14.95
N ASN A 162 -1.30 -5.19 15.66
CA ASN A 162 -2.20 -4.35 16.44
C ASN A 162 -2.88 -3.31 15.51
N MET A 163 -4.20 -3.42 15.34
CA MET A 163 -4.96 -2.49 14.50
C MET A 163 -5.64 -1.43 15.32
N VAL A 164 -5.45 -0.16 14.96
CA VAL A 164 -6.06 1.00 15.61
C VAL A 164 -6.95 1.77 14.63
N ASN A 165 -7.99 2.42 15.12
CA ASN A 165 -8.85 3.24 14.28
C ASN A 165 -8.13 4.50 13.77
N THR A 166 -8.62 5.08 12.68
CA THR A 166 -8.10 6.33 12.09
C THR A 166 -8.77 7.58 12.70
N ASP A 167 -9.26 7.51 13.92
CA ASP A 167 -9.84 8.60 14.69
C ASP A 167 -8.81 9.22 15.66
N SER A 168 -9.24 10.19 16.48
CA SER A 168 -8.37 10.86 17.46
C SER A 168 -7.81 9.92 18.52
N LYS A 169 -8.56 8.87 18.91
CA LYS A 169 -8.08 7.88 19.90
C LYS A 169 -6.97 7.01 19.29
N GLY A 170 -7.17 6.53 18.06
CA GLY A 170 -6.14 5.75 17.37
C GLY A 170 -4.89 6.57 17.07
N ILE A 171 -5.02 7.86 16.71
CA ILE A 171 -3.84 8.73 16.52
C ILE A 171 -3.08 8.92 17.85
N LYS A 172 -3.78 9.05 18.99
CA LYS A 172 -3.15 9.10 20.31
C LYS A 172 -2.41 7.79 20.62
N GLU A 173 -3.01 6.65 20.31
CA GLU A 173 -2.38 5.34 20.49
C GLU A 173 -1.11 5.20 19.64
N ILE A 174 -1.15 5.59 18.36
CA ILE A 174 0.02 5.63 17.47
C ILE A 174 1.16 6.47 18.08
N LEU A 175 0.84 7.66 18.62
CA LEU A 175 1.82 8.53 19.29
C LEU A 175 2.45 7.83 20.51
N LEU A 176 1.65 7.16 21.33
CA LEU A 176 2.13 6.43 22.50
C LEU A 176 3.03 5.27 22.07
N ARG A 177 2.61 4.47 21.09
CA ARG A 177 3.42 3.35 20.56
C ARG A 177 4.78 3.81 20.07
N LEU A 178 4.87 4.94 19.34
CA LEU A 178 6.15 5.49 18.90
C LEU A 178 7.01 5.98 20.08
N LYS A 179 6.41 6.60 21.10
CA LYS A 179 7.12 6.99 22.33
C LYS A 179 7.62 5.78 23.12
N ASP A 180 6.86 4.69 23.11
CA ASP A 180 7.22 3.40 23.72
C ASP A 180 8.20 2.59 22.85
N LYS A 181 8.85 3.23 21.84
CA LYS A 181 9.87 2.65 20.98
C LYS A 181 9.38 1.45 20.15
N LYS A 182 8.09 1.42 19.84
CA LYS A 182 7.46 0.39 19.03
C LYS A 182 7.41 0.80 17.55
N ILE A 183 7.03 -0.15 16.71
CA ILE A 183 6.84 0.08 15.28
C ILE A 183 5.40 0.51 15.00
N VAL A 184 5.27 1.53 14.18
CA VAL A 184 4.01 1.95 13.57
C VAL A 184 4.18 1.93 12.05
N ALA A 185 3.22 1.37 11.31
CA ALA A 185 3.26 1.35 9.85
C ALA A 185 1.99 2.00 9.26
N ILE A 186 2.17 2.92 8.32
CA ILE A 186 1.07 3.72 7.75
C ILE A 186 1.14 3.73 6.22
N ALA A 187 0.05 3.32 5.55
CA ALA A 187 -0.14 3.61 4.12
C ALA A 187 -0.62 5.07 3.98
N SER A 188 0.27 5.97 3.53
CA SER A 188 0.06 7.42 3.64
C SER A 188 -0.08 8.15 2.30
N ASP A 189 -0.17 7.43 1.20
CA ASP A 189 -0.28 8.00 -0.14
C ASP A 189 -1.71 8.40 -0.54
N GLN A 190 -2.74 8.01 0.20
CA GLN A 190 -4.12 8.39 -0.10
C GLN A 190 -4.44 9.82 0.33
N VAL A 191 -5.38 10.44 -0.41
CA VAL A 191 -5.83 11.83 -0.13
C VAL A 191 -6.57 11.88 1.21
N PRO A 192 -6.07 12.65 2.18
CA PRO A 192 -6.66 12.70 3.52
C PRO A 192 -7.97 13.51 3.57
N LYS A 193 -8.67 13.43 4.72
CA LYS A 193 -9.80 14.32 5.01
C LYS A 193 -9.33 15.78 5.01
N THR A 194 -10.24 16.71 4.73
CA THR A 194 -9.95 18.16 4.80
C THR A 194 -9.46 18.52 6.20
N GLY A 195 -8.40 19.33 6.29
CA GLY A 195 -7.72 19.69 7.54
C GLY A 195 -6.61 18.71 7.98
N ALA A 196 -6.50 17.53 7.37
CA ALA A 196 -5.49 16.52 7.72
C ALA A 196 -4.30 16.43 6.74
N GLY A 197 -4.12 17.45 5.89
CA GLY A 197 -3.06 17.48 4.91
C GLY A 197 -2.68 18.88 4.49
N VAL A 198 -1.71 18.97 3.59
CA VAL A 198 -1.27 20.17 2.90
C VAL A 198 -1.18 19.90 1.40
N TYR A 199 -1.21 20.95 0.59
CA TYR A 199 -0.95 20.81 -0.83
C TYR A 199 0.55 20.66 -1.07
N SER A 200 0.94 19.67 -1.87
CA SER A 200 2.34 19.33 -2.16
C SER A 200 2.43 18.77 -3.58
N LYS A 201 3.61 18.81 -4.17
CA LYS A 201 3.83 18.24 -5.49
C LYS A 201 3.92 16.70 -5.43
N PHE A 202 3.39 16.05 -6.47
CA PHE A 202 3.52 14.64 -6.74
C PHE A 202 3.58 14.45 -8.25
N PHE A 203 4.72 14.00 -8.74
CA PHE A 203 5.05 14.00 -10.18
C PHE A 203 4.78 15.36 -10.84
N GLY A 204 5.27 16.43 -10.21
CA GLY A 204 5.07 17.79 -10.67
C GLY A 204 3.66 18.37 -10.51
N ASN A 205 2.68 17.58 -10.12
CA ASN A 205 1.27 17.98 -9.98
C ASN A 205 0.94 18.31 -8.52
N GLU A 206 0.24 19.41 -8.28
CA GLU A 206 -0.20 19.76 -6.94
C GLU A 206 -1.35 18.85 -6.48
N ILE A 207 -1.17 18.16 -5.35
CA ILE A 207 -2.16 17.28 -4.73
C ILE A 207 -2.28 17.55 -3.22
N TYR A 208 -3.42 17.19 -2.63
CA TYR A 208 -3.60 17.25 -1.18
C TYR A 208 -3.05 15.99 -0.53
N SER A 209 -1.93 16.12 0.20
CA SER A 209 -1.16 15.02 0.80
C SER A 209 -1.25 15.01 2.32
N MET A 210 -1.16 13.83 2.93
CA MET A 210 -1.27 13.62 4.36
C MET A 210 -0.12 14.30 5.13
N SER A 211 -0.45 15.05 6.18
CA SER A 211 0.53 15.71 7.05
C SER A 211 0.78 14.98 8.38
N LEU A 212 0.23 13.76 8.54
CA LEU A 212 0.34 13.01 9.78
C LEU A 212 1.78 12.58 10.08
N LEU A 213 2.52 12.07 9.09
CA LEU A 213 3.85 11.52 9.29
C LEU A 213 4.86 12.55 9.80
N PRO A 214 5.00 13.73 9.16
CA PRO A 214 5.87 14.79 9.69
C PRO A 214 5.51 15.20 11.12
N LYS A 215 4.20 15.28 11.43
CA LYS A 215 3.73 15.60 12.80
C LYS A 215 4.10 14.51 13.79
N LEU A 216 3.98 13.23 13.42
CA LEU A 216 4.38 12.12 14.28
C LEU A 216 5.88 12.16 14.56
N GLN A 217 6.71 12.30 13.54
CA GLN A 217 8.16 12.38 13.72
C GLN A 217 8.57 13.58 14.57
N LYS A 218 8.02 14.76 14.31
CA LYS A 218 8.30 15.98 15.09
C LYS A 218 7.95 15.81 16.57
N ASN A 219 6.86 15.11 16.88
CA ASN A 219 6.36 14.99 18.26
C ASN A 219 6.97 13.81 19.04
N THR A 220 7.60 12.84 18.36
CA THR A 220 8.12 11.62 19.00
C THR A 220 9.61 11.43 18.82
N GLY A 221 10.24 12.12 17.84
CA GLY A 221 11.64 11.89 17.45
C GLY A 221 11.88 10.49 16.85
N CYS A 222 10.82 9.82 16.37
CA CYS A 222 10.93 8.48 15.78
C CYS A 222 11.77 8.51 14.50
N ILE A 223 12.36 7.36 14.17
CA ILE A 223 13.05 7.15 12.90
C ILE A 223 12.01 6.76 11.86
N VAL A 224 12.12 7.31 10.65
CA VAL A 224 11.14 7.10 9.58
C VAL A 224 11.78 6.41 8.40
N HIS A 225 11.16 5.31 7.92
CA HIS A 225 11.57 4.59 6.72
C HIS A 225 10.42 4.45 5.74
N LEU A 226 10.72 4.60 4.46
CA LEU A 226 9.85 4.10 3.40
C LEU A 226 10.03 2.58 3.30
N MET A 227 8.90 1.87 3.14
CA MET A 227 8.89 0.45 2.79
C MET A 227 7.88 0.18 1.69
N TYR A 228 8.09 -0.86 0.90
CA TYR A 228 7.11 -1.31 -0.08
C TYR A 228 7.35 -2.78 -0.45
N CYS A 229 6.33 -3.42 -1.01
CA CYS A 229 6.40 -4.82 -1.43
C CYS A 229 6.19 -4.91 -2.94
N LYS A 230 7.25 -5.14 -3.70
CA LYS A 230 7.17 -5.36 -5.16
C LYS A 230 7.00 -6.84 -5.48
N ARG A 231 6.15 -7.14 -6.46
CA ARG A 231 6.01 -8.50 -7.02
C ARG A 231 7.14 -8.76 -8.00
N LYS A 232 7.78 -9.93 -7.89
CA LYS A 232 8.77 -10.40 -8.85
C LYS A 232 8.13 -10.70 -10.22
N LYS A 233 8.94 -10.69 -11.25
CA LYS A 233 8.49 -11.08 -12.59
C LYS A 233 8.00 -12.53 -12.60
N ASN A 234 7.10 -12.86 -13.53
CA ASN A 234 6.62 -14.23 -13.80
C ASN A 234 5.92 -14.94 -12.61
N GLY A 235 5.57 -14.23 -11.53
CA GLY A 235 4.97 -14.86 -10.37
C GLY A 235 5.95 -15.66 -9.51
N GLU A 236 7.20 -15.21 -9.44
CA GLU A 236 8.27 -15.85 -8.66
C GLU A 236 8.32 -15.37 -7.20
N GLY A 237 7.27 -14.67 -6.73
CA GLY A 237 7.16 -14.18 -5.37
C GLY A 237 7.29 -12.67 -5.24
N PHE A 238 7.82 -12.22 -4.10
CA PHE A 238 7.83 -10.82 -3.70
C PHE A 238 9.19 -10.39 -3.17
N VAL A 239 9.44 -9.10 -3.21
CA VAL A 239 10.56 -8.45 -2.54
C VAL A 239 10.02 -7.35 -1.65
N ILE A 240 10.31 -7.42 -0.35
CA ILE A 240 10.04 -6.33 0.59
C ILE A 240 11.29 -5.46 0.65
N CYS A 241 11.12 -4.19 0.35
CA CYS A 241 12.19 -3.21 0.31
C CYS A 241 12.03 -2.23 1.47
N PHE A 242 13.12 -1.94 2.17
CA PHE A 242 13.24 -0.84 3.13
C PHE A 242 14.22 0.17 2.55
N ASP A 243 13.85 1.45 2.55
CA ASP A 243 14.80 2.51 2.20
C ASP A 243 15.50 3.02 3.48
N ASP A 244 16.63 3.72 3.34
CA ASP A 244 17.35 4.32 4.46
C ASP A 244 16.46 5.33 5.22
N PRO A 245 16.79 5.67 6.48
CA PRO A 245 16.02 6.63 7.25
C PRO A 245 15.93 7.99 6.57
N ILE A 246 14.72 8.59 6.63
CA ILE A 246 14.49 9.93 6.09
C ILE A 246 14.04 10.89 7.19
N ASP A 247 14.33 12.16 7.01
CA ASP A 247 13.88 13.22 7.92
C ASP A 247 12.66 13.97 7.35
N LEU A 248 11.55 13.88 8.08
CA LEU A 248 10.31 14.60 7.84
C LEU A 248 9.99 15.63 8.94
N SER A 249 10.86 15.78 9.97
CA SER A 249 10.56 16.47 11.24
C SER A 249 10.59 17.99 11.18
N GLY A 250 11.16 18.57 10.15
CA GLY A 250 11.31 20.03 10.00
C GLY A 250 9.99 20.79 9.87
N ASP A 251 9.87 21.65 8.89
CA ASP A 251 8.62 22.26 8.51
C ASP A 251 7.66 21.21 7.93
N ILE A 252 6.37 21.29 8.29
CA ILE A 252 5.35 20.31 7.85
C ILE A 252 5.24 20.24 6.33
N GLN A 253 5.32 21.39 5.65
CA GLN A 253 5.29 21.43 4.18
C GLN A 253 6.47 20.67 3.60
N LYS A 254 7.70 20.98 4.06
CA LYS A 254 8.92 20.31 3.62
C LYS A 254 8.89 18.80 3.93
N GLY A 255 8.38 18.40 5.10
CA GLY A 255 8.23 16.99 5.45
C GLY A 255 7.28 16.25 4.51
N VAL A 256 6.16 16.87 4.11
CA VAL A 256 5.23 16.28 3.14
C VAL A 256 5.83 16.24 1.73
N ASP A 257 6.58 17.27 1.34
CA ASP A 257 7.28 17.30 0.04
C ASP A 257 8.33 16.17 -0.03
N ASN A 258 9.12 15.98 1.04
CA ASN A 258 10.07 14.87 1.13
C ASN A 258 9.35 13.51 1.05
N MET A 259 8.25 13.32 1.79
CA MET A 259 7.45 12.09 1.75
C MET A 259 6.97 11.78 0.32
N ASN A 260 6.42 12.77 -0.39
CA ASN A 260 5.97 12.57 -1.76
C ASN A 260 7.13 12.26 -2.72
N ASN A 261 8.29 12.90 -2.55
CA ASN A 261 9.49 12.60 -3.35
C ASN A 261 9.93 11.14 -3.17
N GLU A 262 9.88 10.60 -1.94
CA GLU A 262 10.22 9.19 -1.71
C GLU A 262 9.18 8.25 -2.37
N PHE A 263 7.89 8.61 -2.34
CA PHE A 263 6.89 7.87 -3.10
C PHE A 263 7.17 7.88 -4.60
N GLU A 264 7.53 9.02 -5.18
CA GLU A 264 7.88 9.10 -6.60
C GLU A 264 9.06 8.19 -6.94
N LYS A 265 10.13 8.21 -6.13
CA LYS A 265 11.31 7.37 -6.34
C LYS A 265 10.97 5.88 -6.33
N CYS A 266 10.20 5.39 -5.35
CA CYS A 266 9.85 3.98 -5.29
C CYS A 266 8.85 3.57 -6.38
N ILE A 267 7.89 4.44 -6.73
CA ILE A 267 6.94 4.20 -7.83
C ILE A 267 7.69 4.10 -9.17
N MET A 268 8.70 4.95 -9.40
CA MET A 268 9.47 4.90 -10.65
C MET A 268 10.29 3.62 -10.82
N LYS A 269 10.61 2.90 -9.75
CA LYS A 269 11.28 1.58 -9.82
C LYS A 269 10.36 0.50 -10.45
N VAL A 270 9.05 0.56 -10.17
CA VAL A 270 8.03 -0.41 -10.64
C VAL A 270 6.67 0.27 -10.88
N PRO A 271 6.60 1.21 -11.83
CA PRO A 271 5.43 2.08 -12.00
C PRO A 271 4.14 1.31 -12.34
N GLU A 272 4.25 0.13 -12.93
CA GLU A 272 3.12 -0.75 -13.23
C GLU A 272 2.47 -1.37 -11.99
N GLN A 273 3.14 -1.35 -10.83
CA GLN A 273 2.65 -1.98 -9.60
C GLN A 273 2.00 -0.99 -8.63
N TYR A 274 2.01 0.31 -8.93
CA TYR A 274 1.30 1.30 -8.12
C TYR A 274 -0.21 1.28 -8.40
N SER A 275 -1.02 1.55 -7.38
CA SER A 275 -2.49 1.52 -7.44
C SER A 275 -3.06 2.73 -8.19
N TRP A 276 -2.86 2.76 -9.52
CA TRP A 276 -3.35 3.86 -10.37
C TRP A 276 -4.87 3.95 -10.46
N GLU A 277 -5.62 2.94 -10.05
CA GLU A 277 -7.10 2.95 -9.98
C GLU A 277 -7.67 3.81 -8.85
N TYR A 278 -6.82 4.32 -7.95
CA TYR A 278 -7.23 5.28 -6.94
C TYR A 278 -7.23 6.71 -7.51
N LYS A 279 -8.28 7.50 -7.24
CA LYS A 279 -8.38 8.91 -7.68
C LYS A 279 -7.41 9.80 -6.90
N LYS A 280 -6.11 9.72 -7.20
CA LYS A 280 -5.03 10.45 -6.51
C LYS A 280 -5.18 11.97 -6.63
N PHE A 281 -5.58 12.46 -7.80
CA PHE A 281 -5.73 13.89 -8.12
C PHE A 281 -7.16 14.42 -7.86
N LYS A 282 -7.94 13.78 -6.97
CA LYS A 282 -9.32 14.24 -6.67
C LYS A 282 -9.40 15.53 -5.85
N LYS A 283 -8.34 15.89 -5.13
CA LYS A 283 -8.17 17.17 -4.43
C LYS A 283 -6.90 17.84 -4.98
N THR A 284 -7.08 18.65 -5.97
CA THR A 284 -6.08 19.50 -6.61
C THR A 284 -6.70 20.87 -6.81
N LYS A 285 -5.89 21.92 -6.95
CA LYS A 285 -6.34 23.25 -7.33
C LYS A 285 -6.75 23.34 -8.81
N LEU A 286 -6.42 22.32 -9.60
CA LEU A 286 -6.76 22.24 -11.02
C LEU A 286 -8.15 21.61 -11.23
N LYS A 287 -8.66 21.68 -12.49
CA LYS A 287 -9.90 20.98 -12.86
C LYS A 287 -9.73 19.46 -12.67
N SER A 288 -10.82 18.79 -12.27
CA SER A 288 -10.83 17.33 -12.12
C SER A 288 -10.45 16.63 -13.43
N ILE A 289 -9.47 15.73 -13.38
CA ILE A 289 -9.06 14.88 -14.50
C ILE A 289 -9.94 13.64 -14.69
N TYR A 290 -10.96 13.45 -13.84
CA TYR A 290 -11.78 12.24 -13.77
C TYR A 290 -13.20 12.41 -14.33
N ASN A 291 -13.46 13.49 -15.08
CA ASN A 291 -14.77 13.74 -15.69
C ASN A 291 -15.02 12.85 -16.91
#